data_06a0a01659a7399ad06d739411095fa2
#
_entry.id   06a0a01659a7399ad06d739411095fa2
#
_cell.length_a   1.000
_cell.length_b   1.000
_cell.length_c   1.000
_cell.angle_alpha   90.00
_cell.angle_beta   90.00
_cell.angle_gamma   90.00
#
_symmetry.space_group_name_H-M   'P 1'
#
loop_
_entity.id
_entity.type
_entity.pdbx_description
1 polymer ?
#
loop_
_entity_poly.entity_id
_entity_poly.type
_entity_poly.pdbx_seq_one_letter_code
_entity_poly.pdbx_strand_id
1 'polypeptide(L)'
;MLGWTHLIHTHITVKAPGENEFLINPLGLLWEEITPESLVKVNADGKVLNQGSTDYGINPAGFKIHSAIHTSDRADKWVMHIHVPEVVAVASLKQGLIRGMSTYSMDLGPISYHAYEHATNEQVDVCERMVNDFGPTNKVLLLRNHGSITVGETVHEAFFLTYQLVEACRVQLHVLSASKSDSDYTMAPQPTVENTYRIVQDNYTGKSFGKLEWEAARRQMKNGG
;
A
#
# COMPACT_ATOMS: atom_id res chain seq x y z
N MET A 1 9.08 -4.25 14.20
CA MET A 1 8.19 -3.26 14.85
C MET A 1 6.73 -3.44 14.46
N LEU A 2 6.33 -3.22 13.21
CA LEU A 2 4.91 -3.30 12.79
C LEU A 2 4.46 -4.71 12.34
N GLY A 3 5.38 -5.63 12.10
CA GLY A 3 5.09 -7.00 11.67
C GLY A 3 4.51 -7.11 10.25
N TRP A 4 4.78 -6.12 9.39
CA TRP A 4 4.26 -6.12 8.01
C TRP A 4 5.17 -6.82 7.01
N THR A 5 6.29 -7.30 7.46
CA THR A 5 7.26 -7.98 6.61
C THR A 5 6.79 -9.39 6.27
N HIS A 6 6.92 -9.77 5.03
CA HIS A 6 6.79 -11.13 4.53
C HIS A 6 8.14 -11.56 3.99
N LEU A 7 9.09 -11.81 4.92
CA LEU A 7 10.51 -12.04 4.59
C LEU A 7 11.01 -10.97 3.61
N ILE A 8 11.36 -11.37 2.38
CA ILE A 8 11.92 -10.52 1.33
C ILE A 8 10.90 -10.07 0.27
N HIS A 9 9.61 -10.45 0.43
CA HIS A 9 8.62 -10.32 -0.64
C HIS A 9 7.83 -9.01 -0.64
N THR A 10 7.97 -8.19 0.38
CA THR A 10 7.36 -6.86 0.46
C THR A 10 8.27 -5.83 -0.21
N HIS A 11 7.71 -4.88 -0.95
CA HIS A 11 8.52 -3.88 -1.65
C HIS A 11 7.88 -2.51 -1.67
N ILE A 12 8.75 -1.50 -1.67
CA ILE A 12 8.38 -0.09 -1.72
C ILE A 12 9.17 0.56 -2.85
N THR A 13 8.53 1.41 -3.62
CA THR A 13 9.19 2.22 -4.63
C THR A 13 8.90 3.70 -4.45
N VAL A 14 9.83 4.51 -4.95
CA VAL A 14 9.67 5.96 -5.05
C VAL A 14 10.20 6.47 -6.39
N LYS A 15 9.50 7.46 -6.97
CA LYS A 15 10.03 8.22 -8.13
C LYS A 15 11.30 8.95 -7.72
N ALA A 16 12.43 8.64 -8.35
CA ALA A 16 13.69 9.33 -8.16
C ALA A 16 13.71 10.65 -8.96
N PRO A 17 14.60 11.61 -8.62
CA PRO A 17 14.88 12.76 -9.47
C PRO A 17 15.48 12.27 -10.81
N GLY A 18 14.69 12.35 -11.86
CA GLY A 18 15.02 11.89 -13.21
C GLY A 18 13.76 11.45 -13.94
N GLU A 19 13.83 11.41 -15.25
CA GLU A 19 12.68 10.98 -16.05
C GLU A 19 12.56 9.46 -16.00
N ASN A 20 11.43 8.95 -15.48
CA ASN A 20 11.14 7.51 -15.39
C ASN A 20 12.22 6.70 -14.66
N GLU A 21 12.75 7.26 -13.58
CA GLU A 21 13.69 6.57 -12.69
C GLU A 21 13.06 6.35 -11.31
N PHE A 22 13.36 5.20 -10.71
CA PHE A 22 12.76 4.76 -9.45
C PHE A 22 13.81 4.16 -8.52
N LEU A 23 13.59 4.33 -7.22
CA LEU A 23 14.31 3.56 -6.20
C LEU A 23 13.40 2.47 -5.66
N ILE A 24 13.96 1.29 -5.43
CA ILE A 24 13.28 0.13 -4.85
C ILE A 24 14.23 -0.58 -3.88
N ASN A 25 13.68 -1.19 -2.83
CA ASN A 25 14.46 -2.07 -1.96
C ASN A 25 14.94 -3.31 -2.73
N PRO A 26 16.19 -3.78 -2.48
CA PRO A 26 16.71 -4.98 -3.14
C PRO A 26 15.91 -6.23 -2.72
N LEU A 27 15.79 -7.18 -3.65
CA LEU A 27 15.25 -8.51 -3.35
C LEU A 27 16.32 -9.31 -2.60
N GLY A 28 15.98 -9.83 -1.43
CA GLY A 28 16.91 -10.70 -0.68
C GLY A 28 17.38 -10.12 0.65
N LEU A 29 17.20 -8.82 0.88
CA LEU A 29 17.40 -8.22 2.20
C LEU A 29 16.11 -8.28 3.02
N LEU A 30 16.25 -8.57 4.32
CA LEU A 30 15.20 -8.31 5.29
C LEU A 30 15.05 -6.79 5.51
N TRP A 31 13.90 -6.37 6.00
CA TRP A 31 13.62 -4.94 6.18
C TRP A 31 14.59 -4.23 7.12
N GLU A 32 15.06 -4.90 8.15
CA GLU A 32 16.07 -4.41 9.10
C GLU A 32 17.47 -4.27 8.51
N GLU A 33 17.74 -4.91 7.36
CA GLU A 33 19.02 -4.85 6.66
C GLU A 33 19.04 -3.75 5.59
N ILE A 34 17.87 -3.18 5.23
CA ILE A 34 17.77 -2.18 4.18
C ILE A 34 18.32 -0.84 4.68
N THR A 35 19.27 -0.29 3.93
CA THR A 35 19.82 1.04 4.13
C THR A 35 19.61 1.91 2.89
N PRO A 36 19.78 3.24 2.98
CA PRO A 36 19.72 4.10 1.80
C PRO A 36 20.69 3.67 0.69
N GLU A 37 21.86 3.17 1.07
CA GLU A 37 22.93 2.73 0.15
C GLU A 37 22.57 1.40 -0.53
N SER A 38 21.72 0.57 0.08
CA SER A 38 21.29 -0.70 -0.51
C SER A 38 20.18 -0.55 -1.56
N LEU A 39 19.53 0.63 -1.65
CA LEU A 39 18.46 0.85 -2.61
C LEU A 39 18.96 0.74 -4.04
N VAL A 40 18.19 0.02 -4.86
CA VAL A 40 18.47 -0.18 -6.27
C VAL A 40 17.76 0.89 -7.08
N LYS A 41 18.46 1.56 -7.99
CA LYS A 41 17.90 2.51 -8.95
C LYS A 41 17.61 1.80 -10.26
N VAL A 42 16.41 1.95 -10.77
CA VAL A 42 15.94 1.30 -12.00
C VAL A 42 15.21 2.29 -12.91
N ASN A 43 15.14 1.99 -14.21
CA ASN A 43 14.24 2.69 -15.13
C ASN A 43 12.83 2.02 -15.17
N ALA A 44 11.91 2.58 -15.96
CA ALA A 44 10.55 2.08 -16.07
C ALA A 44 10.45 0.61 -16.56
N ASP A 45 11.43 0.15 -17.36
CA ASP A 45 11.48 -1.24 -17.84
C ASP A 45 12.05 -2.22 -16.81
N GLY A 46 12.46 -1.72 -15.63
CA GLY A 46 13.11 -2.52 -14.59
C GLY A 46 14.60 -2.77 -14.83
N LYS A 47 15.21 -2.09 -15.79
CA LYS A 47 16.65 -2.16 -16.00
C LYS A 47 17.36 -1.44 -14.86
N VAL A 48 18.30 -2.13 -14.21
CA VAL A 48 19.11 -1.56 -13.13
C VAL A 48 20.06 -0.51 -13.70
N LEU A 49 19.96 0.70 -13.15
CA LEU A 49 20.81 1.85 -13.45
C LEU A 49 21.92 2.03 -12.38
N ASN A 50 21.61 1.68 -11.14
CA ASN A 50 22.55 1.63 -10.03
C ASN A 50 22.13 0.51 -9.09
N GLN A 51 23.03 -0.42 -8.85
CA GLN A 51 22.77 -1.64 -8.06
C GLN A 51 22.65 -1.37 -6.55
N GLY A 52 23.14 -0.21 -6.08
CA GLY A 52 23.32 0.04 -4.65
C GLY A 52 24.51 -0.74 -4.09
N SER A 53 24.46 -1.05 -2.79
CA SER A 53 25.55 -1.73 -2.07
C SER A 53 25.46 -3.28 -2.09
N THR A 54 24.52 -3.86 -2.83
CA THR A 54 24.32 -5.32 -2.89
C THR A 54 24.18 -5.82 -4.33
N ASP A 55 24.37 -7.12 -4.56
CA ASP A 55 24.22 -7.76 -5.86
C ASP A 55 22.86 -8.49 -6.01
N TYR A 56 21.91 -8.29 -5.09
CA TYR A 56 20.64 -9.03 -5.09
C TYR A 56 19.65 -8.59 -6.19
N GLY A 57 19.80 -7.41 -6.79
CA GLY A 57 18.86 -6.90 -7.78
C GLY A 57 17.48 -6.58 -7.19
N ILE A 58 16.46 -6.68 -8.04
CA ILE A 58 15.07 -6.35 -7.66
C ILE A 58 14.14 -7.54 -7.89
N ASN A 59 12.91 -7.47 -7.36
CA ASN A 59 11.81 -8.35 -7.74
C ASN A 59 11.20 -7.88 -9.07
N PRO A 60 11.44 -8.56 -10.21
CA PRO A 60 10.96 -8.07 -11.51
C PRO A 60 9.43 -8.06 -11.62
N ALA A 61 8.75 -9.08 -11.06
CA ALA A 61 7.30 -9.19 -11.10
C ALA A 61 6.64 -8.09 -10.26
N GLY A 62 7.16 -7.89 -9.04
CA GLY A 62 6.71 -6.81 -8.17
C GLY A 62 6.96 -5.43 -8.77
N PHE A 63 8.14 -5.21 -9.37
CA PHE A 63 8.47 -3.91 -9.96
C PHE A 63 7.57 -3.56 -11.16
N LYS A 64 7.15 -4.52 -11.98
CA LYS A 64 6.20 -4.26 -13.09
C LYS A 64 4.90 -3.62 -12.62
N ILE A 65 4.34 -4.09 -11.51
CA ILE A 65 3.15 -3.51 -10.88
C ILE A 65 3.42 -2.05 -10.47
N HIS A 66 4.54 -1.81 -9.79
CA HIS A 66 4.91 -0.47 -9.35
C HIS A 66 5.19 0.47 -10.53
N SER A 67 5.91 -0.01 -11.55
CA SER A 67 6.20 0.75 -12.76
C SER A 67 4.93 1.18 -13.47
N ALA A 68 3.94 0.29 -13.64
CA ALA A 68 2.66 0.61 -14.25
C ALA A 68 1.91 1.74 -13.51
N ILE A 69 1.94 1.72 -12.17
CA ILE A 69 1.35 2.78 -11.35
C ILE A 69 2.13 4.09 -11.53
N HIS A 70 3.46 4.03 -11.46
CA HIS A 70 4.32 5.21 -11.56
C HIS A 70 4.30 5.89 -12.93
N THR A 71 4.08 5.13 -14.01
CA THR A 71 4.03 5.63 -15.38
C THR A 71 2.62 6.03 -15.83
N SER A 72 1.60 5.75 -15.02
CA SER A 72 0.24 6.26 -15.24
C SER A 72 0.15 7.76 -14.93
N ASP A 73 -0.98 8.39 -15.29
CA ASP A 73 -1.24 9.82 -15.07
C ASP A 73 -1.46 10.21 -13.59
N ARG A 74 -1.04 9.36 -12.65
CA ARG A 74 -1.20 9.59 -11.22
C ARG A 74 -0.08 10.49 -10.67
N ALA A 75 -0.45 11.39 -9.77
CA ALA A 75 0.51 12.28 -9.08
C ALA A 75 1.35 11.57 -8.00
N ASP A 76 1.00 10.33 -7.67
CA ASP A 76 1.63 9.57 -6.59
C ASP A 76 3.10 9.27 -6.89
N LYS A 77 3.95 9.50 -5.88
CA LYS A 77 5.40 9.29 -5.99
C LYS A 77 5.87 8.04 -5.24
N TRP A 78 5.08 7.60 -4.26
CA TRP A 78 5.39 6.45 -3.41
C TRP A 78 4.36 5.35 -3.65
N VAL A 79 4.84 4.12 -3.77
CA VAL A 79 4.01 2.92 -3.88
C VAL A 79 4.51 1.91 -2.87
N MET A 80 3.62 1.44 -1.99
CA MET A 80 3.90 0.41 -0.99
C MET A 80 3.03 -0.81 -1.27
N HIS A 81 3.66 -1.99 -1.30
CA HIS A 81 2.98 -3.27 -1.47
C HIS A 81 3.30 -4.20 -0.30
N ILE A 82 2.26 -4.72 0.34
CA ILE A 82 2.38 -5.58 1.51
C ILE A 82 1.48 -6.81 1.41
N HIS A 83 1.89 -7.89 2.12
CA HIS A 83 1.17 -9.16 2.23
C HIS A 83 0.77 -9.48 3.68
N VAL A 84 0.37 -8.49 4.45
CA VAL A 84 -0.06 -8.70 5.84
C VAL A 84 -1.26 -9.66 5.87
N PRO A 85 -1.24 -10.73 6.68
CA PRO A 85 -2.28 -11.77 6.66
C PRO A 85 -3.70 -11.24 6.81
N GLU A 86 -3.91 -10.25 7.67
CA GLU A 86 -5.22 -9.64 7.87
C GLU A 86 -5.71 -8.89 6.63
N VAL A 87 -4.80 -8.24 5.91
CA VAL A 87 -5.11 -7.56 4.65
C VAL A 87 -5.44 -8.58 3.56
N VAL A 88 -4.65 -9.66 3.46
CA VAL A 88 -4.92 -10.77 2.52
C VAL A 88 -6.28 -11.40 2.82
N ALA A 89 -6.59 -11.65 4.10
CA ALA A 89 -7.87 -12.24 4.52
C ALA A 89 -9.05 -11.34 4.11
N VAL A 90 -9.00 -10.04 4.40
CA VAL A 90 -10.06 -9.09 4.01
C VAL A 90 -10.14 -8.94 2.49
N ALA A 91 -9.02 -8.89 1.78
CA ALA A 91 -8.99 -8.86 0.32
C ALA A 91 -9.63 -10.11 -0.32
N SER A 92 -9.62 -11.24 0.39
CA SER A 92 -10.23 -12.50 -0.06
C SER A 92 -11.74 -12.61 0.23
N LEU A 93 -12.28 -11.74 1.10
CA LEU A 93 -13.73 -11.71 1.37
C LEU A 93 -14.46 -11.10 0.17
N LYS A 94 -15.63 -11.66 -0.21
CA LYS A 94 -16.45 -11.12 -1.32
C LYS A 94 -16.80 -9.66 -1.13
N GLN A 95 -17.20 -9.26 0.08
CA GLN A 95 -17.53 -7.87 0.45
C GLN A 95 -16.27 -6.95 0.55
N GLY A 96 -15.07 -7.52 0.71
CA GLY A 96 -13.86 -6.77 0.91
C GLY A 96 -13.84 -6.00 2.23
N LEU A 97 -13.25 -4.80 2.24
CA LEU A 97 -13.18 -3.92 3.40
C LEU A 97 -14.50 -3.14 3.59
N ILE A 98 -15.05 -3.20 4.79
CA ILE A 98 -16.29 -2.53 5.18
C ILE A 98 -15.95 -1.18 5.81
N ARG A 99 -16.13 -0.10 5.04
CA ARG A 99 -15.69 1.26 5.44
C ARG A 99 -16.35 1.80 6.69
N GLY A 100 -17.60 1.46 6.96
CA GLY A 100 -18.34 1.96 8.13
C GLY A 100 -18.05 1.25 9.45
N MET A 101 -17.13 0.28 9.46
CA MET A 101 -16.88 -0.57 10.63
C MET A 101 -15.91 0.05 11.66
N SER A 102 -15.02 0.94 11.22
CA SER A 102 -14.07 1.63 12.10
C SER A 102 -13.63 2.97 11.52
N THR A 103 -13.11 3.86 12.38
CA THR A 103 -12.47 5.12 11.94
C THR A 103 -11.32 4.83 10.99
N TYR A 104 -10.51 3.80 11.27
CA TYR A 104 -9.42 3.39 10.39
C TYR A 104 -9.89 3.16 8.95
N SER A 105 -11.02 2.48 8.76
CA SER A 105 -11.57 2.20 7.43
C SER A 105 -12.23 3.41 6.78
N MET A 106 -12.79 4.35 7.58
CA MET A 106 -13.42 5.56 7.05
C MET A 106 -12.38 6.55 6.48
N ASP A 107 -11.22 6.65 7.11
CA ASP A 107 -10.14 7.57 6.71
C ASP A 107 -9.49 7.20 5.36
N LEU A 108 -9.59 5.94 4.95
CA LEU A 108 -8.98 5.44 3.71
C LEU A 108 -9.66 5.95 2.43
N GLY A 109 -10.91 6.41 2.51
CA GLY A 109 -11.68 6.77 1.34
C GLY A 109 -12.14 5.55 0.50
N PRO A 110 -12.44 5.75 -0.78
CA PRO A 110 -12.82 4.66 -1.67
C PRO A 110 -11.69 3.65 -1.85
N ILE A 111 -12.07 2.36 -1.81
CA ILE A 111 -11.13 1.24 -1.98
C ILE A 111 -11.35 0.62 -3.36
N SER A 112 -10.27 0.45 -4.09
CA SER A 112 -10.25 -0.30 -5.34
C SER A 112 -9.93 -1.77 -5.11
N TYR A 113 -10.35 -2.62 -6.05
CA TYR A 113 -10.11 -4.06 -6.01
C TYR A 113 -9.63 -4.53 -7.38
N HIS A 114 -8.61 -5.39 -7.37
CA HIS A 114 -8.16 -6.08 -8.58
C HIS A 114 -8.24 -7.59 -8.36
N ALA A 115 -8.81 -8.31 -9.33
CA ALA A 115 -8.92 -9.77 -9.27
C ALA A 115 -7.52 -10.40 -9.27
N TYR A 116 -7.38 -11.57 -8.61
CA TYR A 116 -6.14 -12.32 -8.68
C TYR A 116 -5.95 -12.85 -10.10
N GLU A 117 -4.88 -12.41 -10.75
CA GLU A 117 -4.47 -12.91 -12.05
C GLU A 117 -3.10 -13.56 -11.94
N HIS A 118 -2.96 -14.74 -12.50
CA HIS A 118 -1.66 -15.41 -12.54
C HIS A 118 -0.75 -14.66 -13.52
N ALA A 119 0.49 -14.38 -13.11
CA ALA A 119 1.49 -13.78 -13.99
C ALA A 119 1.81 -14.76 -15.15
N THR A 120 1.12 -14.59 -16.27
CA THR A 120 1.45 -15.23 -17.55
C THR A 120 2.39 -14.34 -18.36
N ASN A 121 2.87 -14.82 -19.49
CA ASN A 121 3.73 -14.01 -20.40
C ASN A 121 3.02 -12.77 -20.97
N GLU A 122 1.71 -12.60 -20.76
CA GLU A 122 0.86 -11.47 -21.15
C GLU A 122 0.76 -10.40 -20.05
N GLN A 123 1.84 -10.17 -19.30
CA GLN A 123 1.86 -9.29 -18.12
C GLN A 123 1.54 -7.81 -18.39
N VAL A 124 1.66 -7.34 -19.62
CA VAL A 124 1.33 -5.95 -19.96
C VAL A 124 -0.16 -5.69 -19.74
N ASP A 125 -1.02 -6.56 -20.25
CA ASP A 125 -2.48 -6.43 -20.10
C ASP A 125 -2.95 -6.50 -18.64
N VAL A 126 -2.28 -7.32 -17.81
CA VAL A 126 -2.60 -7.41 -16.37
C VAL A 126 -2.31 -6.09 -15.65
N CYS A 127 -1.15 -5.49 -15.93
CA CYS A 127 -0.78 -4.21 -15.32
C CYS A 127 -1.71 -3.07 -15.74
N GLU A 128 -2.11 -3.02 -17.00
CA GLU A 128 -3.07 -2.03 -17.51
C GLU A 128 -4.45 -2.20 -16.86
N ARG A 129 -4.96 -3.44 -16.76
CA ARG A 129 -6.22 -3.72 -16.09
C ARG A 129 -6.16 -3.32 -14.62
N MET A 130 -5.05 -3.63 -13.94
CA MET A 130 -4.85 -3.27 -12.54
C MET A 130 -4.84 -1.75 -12.34
N VAL A 131 -4.18 -0.98 -13.20
CA VAL A 131 -4.18 0.49 -13.13
C VAL A 131 -5.58 1.04 -13.40
N ASN A 132 -6.32 0.46 -14.36
CA ASN A 132 -7.70 0.83 -14.64
C ASN A 132 -8.62 0.53 -13.44
N ASP A 133 -8.49 -0.64 -12.82
CA ASP A 133 -9.23 -1.03 -11.61
C ASP A 133 -8.89 -0.11 -10.43
N PHE A 134 -7.63 0.29 -10.31
CA PHE A 134 -7.20 1.23 -9.28
C PHE A 134 -7.87 2.59 -9.43
N GLY A 135 -8.05 3.03 -10.66
CA GLY A 135 -8.61 4.34 -11.00
C GLY A 135 -7.65 5.49 -10.71
N PRO A 136 -8.03 6.71 -11.09
CA PRO A 136 -7.11 7.86 -11.06
C PRO A 136 -6.92 8.47 -9.66
N THR A 137 -7.85 8.28 -8.73
CA THR A 137 -7.90 9.04 -7.46
C THR A 137 -7.80 8.19 -6.21
N ASN A 138 -8.21 6.91 -6.26
CA ASN A 138 -8.18 6.03 -5.08
C ASN A 138 -6.73 5.81 -4.63
N LYS A 139 -6.51 5.78 -3.33
CA LYS A 139 -5.17 5.65 -2.73
C LYS A 139 -4.85 4.23 -2.26
N VAL A 140 -5.87 3.37 -2.19
CA VAL A 140 -5.78 1.99 -1.73
C VAL A 140 -6.35 1.04 -2.76
N LEU A 141 -5.57 0.03 -3.15
CA LEU A 141 -5.97 -1.07 -4.00
C LEU A 141 -5.79 -2.38 -3.25
N LEU A 142 -6.86 -3.13 -3.07
CA LEU A 142 -6.82 -4.50 -2.56
C LEU A 142 -6.68 -5.49 -3.73
N LEU A 143 -5.59 -6.24 -3.71
CA LEU A 143 -5.34 -7.33 -4.64
C LEU A 143 -6.00 -8.59 -4.07
N ARG A 144 -7.03 -9.10 -4.73
CA ARG A 144 -7.78 -10.29 -4.28
C ARG A 144 -6.83 -11.47 -4.02
N ASN A 145 -6.97 -12.11 -2.85
CA ASN A 145 -6.17 -13.27 -2.43
C ASN A 145 -4.64 -13.05 -2.39
N HIS A 146 -4.17 -11.78 -2.37
CA HIS A 146 -2.75 -11.50 -2.50
C HIS A 146 -2.25 -10.50 -1.44
N GLY A 147 -2.81 -9.30 -1.39
CA GLY A 147 -2.34 -8.25 -0.49
C GLY A 147 -2.91 -6.89 -0.85
N SER A 148 -2.14 -5.84 -0.66
CA SER A 148 -2.57 -4.49 -1.00
C SER A 148 -1.47 -3.64 -1.60
N ILE A 149 -1.91 -2.60 -2.30
CA ILE A 149 -1.08 -1.48 -2.73
C ILE A 149 -1.66 -0.22 -2.11
N THR A 150 -0.80 0.60 -1.53
CA THR A 150 -1.11 1.96 -1.11
C THR A 150 -0.18 2.93 -1.82
N VAL A 151 -0.69 4.10 -2.16
CA VAL A 151 0.08 5.12 -2.86
C VAL A 151 -0.01 6.48 -2.16
N GLY A 152 0.98 7.32 -2.40
CA GLY A 152 0.99 8.67 -1.84
C GLY A 152 1.93 9.61 -2.61
N GLU A 153 1.65 10.90 -2.54
CA GLU A 153 2.57 11.92 -3.03
C GLU A 153 3.81 12.03 -2.13
N THR A 154 3.66 11.60 -0.87
CA THR A 154 4.73 11.60 0.14
C THR A 154 4.85 10.23 0.80
N VAL A 155 6.02 9.95 1.38
CA VAL A 155 6.24 8.71 2.13
C VAL A 155 5.31 8.57 3.32
N HIS A 156 5.05 9.67 4.03
CA HIS A 156 4.19 9.65 5.22
C HIS A 156 2.72 9.40 4.86
N GLU A 157 2.24 9.90 3.72
CA GLU A 157 0.89 9.58 3.23
C GLU A 157 0.77 8.08 2.92
N ALA A 158 1.67 7.53 2.08
CA ALA A 158 1.62 6.12 1.73
C ALA A 158 1.76 5.21 2.97
N PHE A 159 2.67 5.55 3.89
CA PHE A 159 2.86 4.83 5.16
C PHE A 159 1.60 4.87 6.03
N PHE A 160 1.02 6.04 6.23
CA PHE A 160 -0.15 6.19 7.11
C PHE A 160 -1.38 5.47 6.53
N LEU A 161 -1.62 5.57 5.22
CA LEU A 161 -2.66 4.79 4.56
C LEU A 161 -2.46 3.28 4.72
N THR A 162 -1.20 2.81 4.63
CA THR A 162 -0.89 1.40 4.88
C THR A 162 -1.21 1.02 6.33
N TYR A 163 -0.86 1.87 7.30
CA TYR A 163 -1.15 1.65 8.72
C TYR A 163 -2.66 1.56 8.96
N GLN A 164 -3.40 2.56 8.48
CA GLN A 164 -4.86 2.59 8.61
C GLN A 164 -5.52 1.37 7.97
N LEU A 165 -5.03 0.93 6.80
CA LEU A 165 -5.55 -0.26 6.12
C LEU A 165 -5.35 -1.53 6.96
N VAL A 166 -4.15 -1.74 7.51
CA VAL A 166 -3.86 -2.91 8.34
C VAL A 166 -4.75 -2.93 9.58
N GLU A 167 -4.87 -1.79 10.29
CA GLU A 167 -5.71 -1.71 11.49
C GLU A 167 -7.21 -1.86 11.14
N ALA A 168 -7.68 -1.30 10.03
CA ALA A 168 -9.04 -1.50 9.54
C ALA A 168 -9.35 -2.98 9.27
N CYS A 169 -8.42 -3.69 8.63
CA CYS A 169 -8.57 -5.14 8.36
C CYS A 169 -8.59 -5.95 9.66
N ARG A 170 -7.73 -5.64 10.63
CA ARG A 170 -7.71 -6.27 11.95
C ARG A 170 -9.03 -6.10 12.69
N VAL A 171 -9.51 -4.85 12.77
CA VAL A 171 -10.81 -4.56 13.41
C VAL A 171 -11.93 -5.33 12.72
N GLN A 172 -11.98 -5.31 11.38
CA GLN A 172 -13.02 -6.03 10.64
C GLN A 172 -13.01 -7.53 10.95
N LEU A 173 -11.85 -8.17 10.92
CA LEU A 173 -11.75 -9.60 11.21
C LEU A 173 -12.16 -9.92 12.65
N HIS A 174 -11.77 -9.10 13.62
CA HIS A 174 -12.18 -9.27 15.03
C HIS A 174 -13.69 -9.13 15.19
N VAL A 175 -14.31 -8.11 14.60
CA VAL A 175 -15.77 -7.92 14.66
C VAL A 175 -16.49 -9.09 14.02
N LEU A 176 -16.11 -9.47 12.78
CA LEU A 176 -16.76 -10.58 12.07
C LEU A 176 -16.58 -11.93 12.78
N SER A 177 -15.43 -12.17 13.43
CA SER A 177 -15.20 -13.41 14.17
C SER A 177 -15.97 -13.48 15.49
N ALA A 178 -16.29 -12.35 16.09
CA ALA A 178 -17.09 -12.26 17.33
C ALA A 178 -18.60 -12.25 17.05
N SER A 179 -19.01 -12.01 15.81
CA SER A 179 -20.41 -11.85 15.40
C SER A 179 -20.94 -13.13 14.74
N LYS A 180 -22.22 -13.46 14.96
CA LYS A 180 -22.92 -14.56 14.28
C LYS A 180 -23.74 -14.08 13.08
N SER A 181 -24.08 -12.79 13.07
CA SER A 181 -24.87 -12.14 12.03
C SER A 181 -24.58 -10.65 11.98
N ASP A 182 -25.03 -9.98 10.92
CA ASP A 182 -24.88 -8.51 10.77
C ASP A 182 -25.64 -7.70 11.83
N SER A 183 -26.57 -8.31 12.57
CA SER A 183 -27.27 -7.67 13.69
C SER A 183 -26.44 -7.58 14.97
N ASP A 184 -25.31 -8.26 15.04
CA ASP A 184 -24.47 -8.33 16.25
C ASP A 184 -23.45 -7.19 16.35
N TYR A 185 -23.32 -6.37 15.32
CA TYR A 185 -22.44 -5.20 15.31
C TYR A 185 -23.10 -3.96 14.70
N THR A 186 -22.55 -2.82 15.01
CA THR A 186 -23.03 -1.54 14.47
C THR A 186 -22.04 -1.00 13.43
N MET A 187 -22.58 -0.34 12.41
CA MET A 187 -21.79 0.38 11.43
C MET A 187 -22.13 1.86 11.46
N ALA A 188 -21.15 2.71 11.16
CA ALA A 188 -21.41 4.12 10.93
C ALA A 188 -22.33 4.29 9.71
N PRO A 189 -23.34 5.18 9.78
CA PRO A 189 -24.19 5.50 8.64
C PRO A 189 -23.36 6.02 7.45
N GLN A 190 -23.78 5.69 6.23
CA GLN A 190 -23.05 6.09 5.01
C GLN A 190 -22.74 7.60 4.94
N PRO A 191 -23.65 8.53 5.29
CA PRO A 191 -23.31 9.95 5.31
C PRO A 191 -22.16 10.30 6.29
N THR A 192 -22.08 9.60 7.43
CA THR A 192 -20.97 9.77 8.39
C THR A 192 -19.66 9.28 7.80
N VAL A 193 -19.66 8.14 7.13
CA VAL A 193 -18.47 7.57 6.44
C VAL A 193 -17.93 8.58 5.42
N GLU A 194 -18.79 9.10 4.55
CA GLU A 194 -18.37 10.05 3.51
C GLU A 194 -17.90 11.39 4.10
N ASN A 195 -18.59 11.87 5.13
CA ASN A 195 -18.21 13.11 5.81
C ASN A 195 -16.87 12.98 6.54
N THR A 196 -16.61 11.83 7.19
CA THR A 196 -15.31 11.56 7.84
C THR A 196 -14.19 11.61 6.83
N TYR A 197 -14.32 10.90 5.69
CA TYR A 197 -13.33 10.95 4.63
C TYR A 197 -13.11 12.38 4.11
N ARG A 198 -14.18 13.14 3.86
CA ARG A 198 -14.07 14.53 3.41
C ARG A 198 -13.33 15.41 4.43
N ILE A 199 -13.62 15.29 5.71
CA ILE A 199 -12.92 16.02 6.78
C ILE A 199 -11.44 15.68 6.80
N VAL A 200 -11.10 14.41 6.64
CA VAL A 200 -9.69 13.95 6.54
C VAL A 200 -9.02 14.61 5.34
N GLN A 201 -9.67 14.60 4.17
CA GLN A 201 -9.13 15.26 2.99
C GLN A 201 -8.95 16.77 3.20
N ASP A 202 -9.95 17.46 3.74
CA ASP A 202 -9.93 18.91 3.96
C ASP A 202 -8.86 19.34 4.97
N ASN A 203 -8.67 18.57 6.05
CA ASN A 203 -7.73 18.91 7.12
C ASN A 203 -6.31 18.47 6.85
N TYR A 204 -6.12 17.44 6.00
CA TYR A 204 -4.83 16.82 5.72
C TYR A 204 -4.47 16.85 4.23
N THR A 205 -5.15 17.69 3.45
CA THR A 205 -4.81 17.86 2.02
C THR A 205 -3.37 18.31 1.86
N GLY A 206 -2.69 17.69 0.93
CA GLY A 206 -1.32 18.00 0.62
C GLY A 206 -0.32 17.29 1.53
N LYS A 207 0.81 17.94 1.72
CA LYS A 207 2.04 17.34 2.26
C LYS A 207 2.03 17.00 3.76
N SER A 208 0.93 17.21 4.46
CA SER A 208 0.85 17.01 5.93
C SER A 208 0.16 15.70 6.35
N PHE A 209 -0.62 15.05 5.47
CA PHE A 209 -1.33 13.80 5.81
C PHE A 209 -0.36 12.70 6.26
N GLY A 210 -0.56 12.17 7.47
CA GLY A 210 0.28 11.13 8.06
C GLY A 210 1.68 11.60 8.51
N LYS A 211 2.01 12.89 8.43
CA LYS A 211 3.36 13.38 8.77
C LYS A 211 3.69 13.21 10.25
N LEU A 212 2.77 13.53 11.14
CA LEU A 212 3.00 13.42 12.59
C LEU A 212 3.14 11.95 13.01
N GLU A 213 2.33 11.08 12.44
CA GLU A 213 2.35 9.64 12.66
C GLU A 213 3.66 9.01 12.14
N TRP A 214 4.10 9.44 10.96
CA TRP A 214 5.40 9.05 10.39
C TRP A 214 6.56 9.48 11.28
N GLU A 215 6.56 10.73 11.74
CA GLU A 215 7.59 11.26 12.65
C GLU A 215 7.59 10.52 14.00
N ALA A 216 6.40 10.18 14.53
CA ALA A 216 6.26 9.38 15.74
C ALA A 216 6.82 7.96 15.55
N ALA A 217 6.45 7.29 14.46
CA ALA A 217 6.99 5.96 14.13
C ALA A 217 8.50 5.97 13.97
N ARG A 218 9.07 7.00 13.32
CA ARG A 218 10.52 7.18 13.19
C ARG A 218 11.23 7.36 14.54
N ARG A 219 10.63 8.10 15.47
CA ARG A 219 11.19 8.24 16.83
C ARG A 219 11.16 6.90 17.59
N GLN A 220 10.08 6.16 17.44
CA GLN A 220 9.96 4.83 18.07
C GLN A 220 11.05 3.87 17.56
N MET A 221 11.32 3.86 16.25
CA MET A 221 12.41 3.04 15.68
C MET A 221 13.79 3.41 16.22
N LYS A 222 14.06 4.71 16.44
CA LYS A 222 15.34 5.18 16.97
C LYS A 222 15.55 4.83 18.45
N ASN A 223 14.48 4.71 19.22
CA ASN A 223 14.53 4.51 20.67
C ASN A 223 14.33 3.05 21.08
N GLY A 224 13.92 2.17 20.19
CA GLY A 224 13.57 0.77 20.48
C GLY A 224 14.27 -0.26 19.60
N GLY A 225 15.29 0.19 18.83
CA GLY A 225 16.18 -0.69 18.08
C GLY A 225 17.37 -1.08 18.91
#